data_4b0c830903b9d57db3898e219de1b8d0
#
_entry.id   4b0c830903b9d57db3898e219de1b8d0
#
_cell.length_a   1.000
_cell.length_b   1.000
_cell.length_c   1.000
_cell.angle_alpha   90.00
_cell.angle_beta   90.00
_cell.angle_gamma   90.00
#
_symmetry.space_group_name_H-M   'P 1'
#
loop_
_entity.id
_entity.type
_entity.pdbx_description
1 polymer ?
#
loop_
_entity_poly.entity_id
_entity_poly.type
_entity_poly.pdbx_seq_one_letter_code
_entity_poly.pdbx_strand_id
1 'polypeptide(L)'
;MKALVLGCGEMAQPAITDLMQQGMFRGVTVATRHPLRAEATIATLAGLSSQPAIERIDVHDTAALVALMRRHDVTCNLAGPNYRNAVPVARAAIAAGVPLVDVSDDWEATLEILALHDVAVAAGVTILLGLGASPGVTRGFHGAPHALL
;
A
#
# COMPACT_ATOMS: atom_id res chain seq x y z
N MET A 1 10.94 9.58 6.42
CA MET A 1 10.30 8.27 6.36
C MET A 1 10.60 7.61 5.02
N LYS A 2 10.48 6.29 4.91
CA LYS A 2 10.54 5.52 3.65
C LYS A 2 9.19 4.88 3.41
N ALA A 3 8.64 5.01 2.21
CA ALA A 3 7.38 4.38 1.81
C ALA A 3 7.62 3.21 0.86
N LEU A 4 6.88 2.12 1.07
CA LEU A 4 6.78 1.00 0.14
C LEU A 4 5.44 1.08 -0.58
N VAL A 5 5.45 1.09 -1.90
CA VAL A 5 4.26 1.01 -2.75
C VAL A 5 4.22 -0.37 -3.41
N LEU A 6 3.22 -1.15 -3.11
CA LEU A 6 2.97 -2.44 -3.75
C LEU A 6 2.08 -2.24 -4.97
N GLY A 7 2.56 -2.67 -6.13
CA GLY A 7 1.88 -2.48 -7.40
C GLY A 7 2.33 -1.22 -8.16
N CYS A 8 2.15 -1.25 -9.48
CA CYS A 8 2.47 -0.13 -10.39
C CYS A 8 1.42 -0.06 -11.53
N GLY A 9 0.14 -0.13 -11.17
CA GLY A 9 -0.98 0.10 -12.08
C GLY A 9 -1.34 1.58 -12.19
N GLU A 10 -2.45 1.86 -12.85
CA GLU A 10 -2.95 3.24 -13.06
C GLU A 10 -3.16 3.98 -11.73
N MET A 11 -3.70 3.30 -10.71
CA MET A 11 -3.93 3.87 -9.39
C MET A 11 -2.63 4.18 -8.62
N ALA A 12 -1.53 3.52 -8.95
CA ALA A 12 -0.25 3.74 -8.29
C ALA A 12 0.47 4.99 -8.79
N GLN A 13 0.23 5.42 -10.02
CA GLN A 13 0.93 6.56 -10.62
C GLN A 13 0.73 7.87 -9.84
N PRO A 14 -0.52 8.33 -9.57
CA PRO A 14 -0.75 9.52 -8.77
C PRO A 14 -0.21 9.37 -7.34
N ALA A 15 -0.36 8.20 -6.72
CA ALA A 15 0.15 7.95 -5.37
C ALA A 15 1.69 8.04 -5.31
N ILE A 16 2.40 7.44 -6.28
CA ILE A 16 3.87 7.53 -6.37
C ILE A 16 4.29 8.98 -6.56
N THR A 17 3.63 9.70 -7.46
CA THR A 17 3.93 11.11 -7.74
C THR A 17 3.77 11.96 -6.48
N ASP A 18 2.66 11.82 -5.78
CA ASP A 18 2.36 12.59 -4.58
C ASP A 18 3.36 12.27 -3.45
N LEU A 19 3.60 10.98 -3.16
CA LEU A 19 4.58 10.57 -2.15
C LEU A 19 5.99 11.12 -2.42
N MET A 20 6.39 11.20 -3.69
CA MET A 20 7.69 11.75 -4.09
C MET A 20 7.75 13.27 -3.96
N GLN A 21 6.63 13.97 -4.14
CA GLN A 21 6.57 15.45 -4.13
C GLN A 21 6.36 16.03 -2.73
N GLN A 22 5.72 15.32 -1.82
CA GLN A 22 5.34 15.81 -0.48
C GLN A 22 6.54 16.13 0.43
N GLY A 23 7.76 15.72 0.09
CA GLY A 23 8.96 15.98 0.88
C GLY A 23 9.02 15.25 2.25
N MET A 24 7.95 14.57 2.64
CA MET A 24 7.86 13.80 3.87
C MET A 24 8.65 12.50 3.78
N PHE A 25 8.69 11.91 2.60
CA PHE A 25 9.37 10.64 2.33
C PHE A 25 10.74 10.90 1.70
N ARG A 26 11.81 10.48 2.40
CA ARG A 26 13.19 10.51 1.89
C ARG A 26 13.51 9.41 0.89
N GLY A 27 12.58 8.46 0.68
CA GLY A 27 12.67 7.39 -0.28
C GLY A 27 11.34 6.69 -0.47
N VAL A 28 11.04 6.39 -1.72
CA VAL A 28 9.88 5.59 -2.13
C VAL A 28 10.41 4.38 -2.90
N THR A 29 9.94 3.19 -2.53
CA THR A 29 10.20 1.94 -3.25
C THR A 29 8.90 1.46 -3.88
N VAL A 30 8.92 1.19 -5.17
CA VAL A 30 7.82 0.57 -5.91
C VAL A 30 8.14 -0.91 -6.09
N ALA A 31 7.31 -1.79 -5.53
CA ALA A 31 7.52 -3.22 -5.61
C ALA A 31 6.41 -3.91 -6.39
N THR A 32 6.78 -4.73 -7.37
CA THR A 32 5.85 -5.36 -8.30
C THR A 32 6.42 -6.66 -8.89
N ARG A 33 5.54 -7.51 -9.41
CA ARG A 33 5.95 -8.70 -10.17
C ARG A 33 6.58 -8.37 -11.54
N HIS A 34 6.35 -7.15 -12.04
CA HIS A 34 6.73 -6.73 -13.39
C HIS A 34 7.60 -5.46 -13.37
N PRO A 35 8.88 -5.55 -12.93
CA PRO A 35 9.77 -4.39 -12.79
C PRO A 35 9.94 -3.56 -14.06
N LEU A 36 10.13 -4.21 -15.20
CA LEU A 36 10.28 -3.50 -16.49
C LEU A 36 9.04 -2.66 -16.85
N ARG A 37 7.84 -3.15 -16.52
CA ARG A 37 6.62 -2.37 -16.72
C ARG A 37 6.56 -1.18 -15.75
N ALA A 38 7.02 -1.36 -14.52
CA ALA A 38 7.11 -0.29 -13.54
C ALA A 38 8.10 0.79 -14.00
N GLU A 39 9.27 0.40 -14.48
CA GLU A 39 10.27 1.34 -15.05
C GLU A 39 9.67 2.19 -16.18
N ALA A 40 9.00 1.55 -17.14
CA ALA A 40 8.34 2.24 -18.23
C ALA A 40 7.23 3.21 -17.72
N THR A 41 6.44 2.80 -16.74
CA THR A 41 5.41 3.64 -16.15
C THR A 41 6.00 4.83 -15.40
N ILE A 42 7.00 4.60 -14.55
CA ILE A 42 7.65 5.66 -13.76
C ILE A 42 8.36 6.66 -14.67
N ALA A 43 8.95 6.21 -15.77
CA ALA A 43 9.58 7.10 -16.75
C ALA A 43 8.61 8.12 -17.39
N THR A 44 7.30 7.86 -17.35
CA THR A 44 6.27 8.78 -17.84
C THR A 44 5.81 9.80 -16.80
N LEU A 45 6.17 9.62 -15.52
CA LEU A 45 5.74 10.52 -14.44
C LEU A 45 6.55 11.83 -14.51
N ALA A 46 5.82 12.94 -14.66
CA ALA A 46 6.44 14.27 -14.73
C ALA A 46 6.69 14.85 -13.32
N GLY A 47 7.69 15.71 -13.21
CA GLY A 47 7.91 16.53 -12.01
C GLY A 47 8.54 15.79 -10.83
N LEU A 48 9.08 14.59 -11.05
CA LEU A 48 9.83 13.88 -10.01
C LEU A 48 11.24 14.45 -9.89
N SER A 49 11.62 14.90 -8.70
CA SER A 49 12.97 15.37 -8.38
C SER A 49 14.00 14.24 -8.29
N SER A 50 13.53 13.00 -8.09
CA SER A 50 14.33 11.77 -8.05
C SER A 50 13.49 10.61 -8.53
N GLN A 51 14.12 9.45 -8.80
CA GLN A 51 13.40 8.24 -9.19
C GLN A 51 13.15 7.34 -7.96
N PRO A 52 11.95 6.75 -7.82
CA PRO A 52 11.71 5.74 -6.80
C PRO A 52 12.56 4.49 -7.10
N ALA A 53 12.96 3.77 -6.07
CA ALA A 53 13.58 2.45 -6.24
C ALA A 53 12.53 1.46 -6.76
N ILE A 54 12.95 0.51 -7.60
CA ILE A 54 12.06 -0.54 -8.11
C ILE A 54 12.58 -1.89 -7.64
N GLU A 55 11.69 -2.68 -7.06
CA GLU A 55 12.00 -4.04 -6.61
C GLU A 55 11.00 -5.06 -7.14
N ARG A 56 11.50 -6.26 -7.42
CA ARG A 56 10.64 -7.38 -7.80
C ARG A 56 10.11 -8.05 -6.55
N ILE A 57 8.77 -8.19 -6.45
CA ILE A 57 8.10 -8.91 -5.37
C ILE A 57 6.87 -9.64 -5.90
N ASP A 58 6.60 -10.82 -5.39
CA ASP A 58 5.29 -11.44 -5.39
C ASP A 58 4.69 -11.28 -3.99
N VAL A 59 3.53 -10.65 -3.89
CA VAL A 59 2.86 -10.42 -2.60
C VAL A 59 2.42 -11.73 -1.90
N HIS A 60 2.41 -12.84 -2.63
CA HIS A 60 2.15 -14.17 -2.08
C HIS A 60 3.41 -14.88 -1.54
N ASP A 61 4.60 -14.35 -1.80
CA ASP A 61 5.82 -14.74 -1.09
C ASP A 61 5.88 -13.99 0.24
N THR A 62 5.23 -14.56 1.24
CA THR A 62 5.08 -13.94 2.57
C THR A 62 6.43 -13.61 3.19
N ALA A 63 7.43 -14.49 3.08
CA ALA A 63 8.73 -14.27 3.70
C ALA A 63 9.47 -13.09 3.06
N ALA A 64 9.51 -13.06 1.73
CA ALA A 64 10.12 -11.97 0.98
C ALA A 64 9.37 -10.64 1.21
N LEU A 65 8.03 -10.66 1.25
CA LEU A 65 7.21 -9.48 1.47
C LEU A 65 7.44 -8.89 2.88
N VAL A 66 7.46 -9.71 3.92
CA VAL A 66 7.75 -9.29 5.30
C VAL A 66 9.15 -8.68 5.39
N ALA A 67 10.16 -9.32 4.79
CA ALA A 67 11.53 -8.81 4.76
C ALA A 67 11.63 -7.46 4.04
N LEU A 68 10.87 -7.29 2.96
CA LEU A 68 10.79 -6.03 2.21
C LEU A 68 10.13 -4.94 3.04
N MET A 69 8.96 -5.21 3.64
CA MET A 69 8.21 -4.25 4.47
C MET A 69 9.06 -3.71 5.61
N ARG A 70 9.82 -4.56 6.32
CA ARG A 70 10.68 -4.18 7.45
C ARG A 70 11.76 -3.13 7.12
N ARG A 71 12.03 -2.88 5.85
CA ARG A 71 12.97 -1.82 5.41
C ARG A 71 12.29 -0.46 5.23
N HIS A 72 10.98 -0.37 5.48
CA HIS A 72 10.14 0.80 5.23
C HIS A 72 9.34 1.17 6.48
N ASP A 73 8.93 2.43 6.56
CA ASP A 73 8.17 2.97 7.70
C ASP A 73 6.65 2.84 7.49
N VAL A 74 6.21 2.68 6.24
CA VAL A 74 4.80 2.48 5.86
C VAL A 74 4.72 1.72 4.55
N THR A 75 3.67 0.92 4.40
CA THR A 75 3.33 0.24 3.14
C THR A 75 2.02 0.76 2.58
N CYS A 76 1.99 1.08 1.29
CA CYS A 76 0.79 1.41 0.53
C CYS A 76 0.48 0.25 -0.42
N ASN A 77 -0.63 -0.44 -0.23
CA ASN A 77 -1.05 -1.54 -1.10
C ASN A 77 -1.97 -1.05 -2.22
N LEU A 78 -1.44 -1.07 -3.44
CA LEU A 78 -2.14 -0.79 -4.70
C LEU A 78 -2.03 -1.98 -5.66
N ALA A 79 -1.69 -3.16 -5.13
CA ALA A 79 -1.49 -4.37 -5.91
C ALA A 79 -2.83 -5.07 -6.17
N GLY A 80 -3.40 -4.88 -7.35
CA GLY A 80 -4.58 -5.64 -7.79
C GLY A 80 -4.27 -7.07 -8.22
N PRO A 81 -5.30 -7.95 -8.23
CA PRO A 81 -6.67 -7.69 -7.81
C PRO A 81 -6.82 -7.74 -6.28
N ASN A 82 -7.66 -6.84 -5.74
CA ASN A 82 -7.80 -6.62 -4.29
C ASN A 82 -8.28 -7.88 -3.55
N TYR A 83 -9.29 -8.57 -4.08
CA TYR A 83 -9.86 -9.80 -3.49
C TYR A 83 -8.82 -10.92 -3.27
N ARG A 84 -7.67 -10.89 -3.95
CA ARG A 84 -6.61 -11.89 -3.78
C ARG A 84 -5.44 -11.39 -2.95
N ASN A 85 -5.14 -10.11 -3.06
CA ASN A 85 -3.87 -9.56 -2.57
C ASN A 85 -4.00 -8.85 -1.23
N ALA A 86 -5.17 -8.27 -0.89
CA ALA A 86 -5.32 -7.45 0.30
C ALA A 86 -5.05 -8.22 1.60
N VAL A 87 -5.65 -9.39 1.76
CA VAL A 87 -5.48 -10.21 2.99
C VAL A 87 -4.05 -10.70 3.19
N PRO A 88 -3.37 -11.30 2.19
CA PRO A 88 -1.94 -11.64 2.31
C PRO A 88 -1.06 -10.45 2.68
N VAL A 89 -1.30 -9.29 2.07
CA VAL A 89 -0.53 -8.07 2.36
C VAL A 89 -0.79 -7.58 3.79
N ALA A 90 -2.03 -7.58 4.26
CA ALA A 90 -2.37 -7.20 5.64
C ALA A 90 -1.69 -8.12 6.67
N ARG A 91 -1.72 -9.43 6.44
CA ARG A 91 -1.01 -10.41 7.30
C ARG A 91 0.50 -10.17 7.31
N ALA A 92 1.08 -9.89 6.16
CA ALA A 92 2.51 -9.57 6.05
C ALA A 92 2.87 -8.26 6.77
N ALA A 93 2.03 -7.23 6.68
CA ALA A 93 2.22 -5.96 7.38
C ALA A 93 2.21 -6.15 8.90
N ILE A 94 1.26 -6.93 9.43
CA ILE A 94 1.20 -7.30 10.85
C ILE A 94 2.47 -8.05 11.27
N ALA A 95 2.89 -9.06 10.49
CA ALA A 95 4.09 -9.85 10.78
C ALA A 95 5.38 -9.03 10.67
N ALA A 96 5.39 -7.98 9.84
CA ALA A 96 6.51 -7.07 9.70
C ALA A 96 6.56 -6.00 10.80
N GLY A 97 5.45 -5.72 11.49
CA GLY A 97 5.31 -4.61 12.42
C GLY A 97 5.24 -3.25 11.71
N VAL A 98 4.69 -3.18 10.49
CA VAL A 98 4.71 -1.99 9.64
C VAL A 98 3.29 -1.55 9.32
N PRO A 99 2.95 -0.26 9.51
CA PRO A 99 1.64 0.29 9.14
C PRO A 99 1.30 0.07 7.67
N LEU A 100 0.01 -0.18 7.40
CA LEU A 100 -0.51 -0.44 6.06
C LEU A 100 -1.62 0.55 5.71
N VAL A 101 -1.54 1.10 4.51
CA VAL A 101 -2.62 1.81 3.82
C VAL A 101 -3.05 0.95 2.64
N ASP A 102 -4.32 0.60 2.54
CA ASP A 102 -4.86 -0.28 1.51
C ASP A 102 -6.04 0.38 0.79
N VAL A 103 -6.04 0.34 -0.52
CA VAL A 103 -7.10 0.91 -1.37
C VAL A 103 -8.23 -0.08 -1.65
N SER A 104 -8.15 -1.29 -1.12
CA SER A 104 -9.14 -2.33 -1.38
C SER A 104 -10.54 -1.88 -0.97
N ASP A 105 -11.49 -2.10 -1.87
CA ASP A 105 -12.93 -1.93 -1.71
C ASP A 105 -13.67 -3.28 -1.73
N ASP A 106 -12.95 -4.37 -1.80
CA ASP A 106 -13.51 -5.72 -1.79
C ASP A 106 -14.10 -6.05 -0.42
N TRP A 107 -15.36 -6.45 -0.42
CA TRP A 107 -16.13 -6.69 0.80
C TRP A 107 -15.60 -7.89 1.59
N GLU A 108 -15.32 -9.00 0.93
CA GLU A 108 -14.88 -10.24 1.59
C GLU A 108 -13.49 -10.04 2.19
N ALA A 109 -12.56 -9.46 1.41
CA ALA A 109 -11.22 -9.14 1.89
C ALA A 109 -11.27 -8.15 3.07
N THR A 110 -12.16 -7.16 3.03
CA THR A 110 -12.34 -6.21 4.14
C THR A 110 -12.77 -6.92 5.43
N LEU A 111 -13.75 -7.82 5.37
CA LEU A 111 -14.19 -8.58 6.54
C LEU A 111 -13.08 -9.47 7.11
N GLU A 112 -12.32 -10.13 6.23
CA GLU A 112 -11.18 -10.95 6.67
C GLU A 112 -10.09 -10.12 7.34
N ILE A 113 -9.80 -8.91 6.83
CA ILE A 113 -8.80 -8.02 7.44
C ILE A 113 -9.31 -7.46 8.77
N LEU A 114 -10.58 -7.09 8.87
CA LEU A 114 -11.18 -6.66 10.14
C LEU A 114 -11.11 -7.76 11.22
N ALA A 115 -11.24 -9.03 10.83
CA ALA A 115 -11.06 -10.17 11.76
C ALA A 115 -9.61 -10.32 12.27
N LEU A 116 -8.63 -9.62 11.69
CA LEU A 116 -7.25 -9.57 12.18
C LEU A 116 -7.01 -8.46 13.23
N HIS A 117 -8.06 -7.73 13.66
CA HIS A 117 -7.96 -6.58 14.54
C HIS A 117 -7.12 -6.86 15.79
N ASP A 118 -7.46 -7.89 16.56
CA ASP A 118 -6.76 -8.20 17.81
C ASP A 118 -5.28 -8.53 17.59
N VAL A 119 -4.97 -9.19 16.48
CA VAL A 119 -3.58 -9.54 16.12
C VAL A 119 -2.81 -8.29 15.72
N ALA A 120 -3.45 -7.36 14.98
CA ALA A 120 -2.86 -6.09 14.61
C ALA A 120 -2.60 -5.21 15.84
N VAL A 121 -3.57 -5.14 16.77
CA VAL A 121 -3.42 -4.41 18.05
C VAL A 121 -2.26 -4.99 18.86
N ALA A 122 -2.18 -6.32 19.00
CA ALA A 122 -1.09 -6.97 19.74
C ALA A 122 0.29 -6.71 19.10
N ALA A 123 0.33 -6.56 17.78
CA ALA A 123 1.55 -6.21 17.04
C ALA A 123 1.86 -4.70 17.00
N GLY A 124 0.96 -3.84 17.48
CA GLY A 124 1.09 -2.38 17.41
C GLY A 124 1.00 -1.84 15.98
N VAL A 125 0.28 -2.53 15.09
CA VAL A 125 0.19 -2.18 13.67
C VAL A 125 -1.15 -1.54 13.35
N THR A 126 -1.11 -0.37 12.71
CA THR A 126 -2.30 0.30 12.17
C THR A 126 -2.50 -0.09 10.72
N ILE A 127 -3.73 -0.50 10.39
CA ILE A 127 -4.15 -0.79 9.01
C ILE A 127 -5.32 0.13 8.66
N LEU A 128 -5.15 0.94 7.62
CA LEU A 128 -6.18 1.80 7.05
C LEU A 128 -6.70 1.16 5.77
N LEU A 129 -7.99 0.84 5.73
CA LEU A 129 -8.65 0.19 4.60
C LEU A 129 -9.53 1.15 3.81
N GLY A 130 -9.77 0.86 2.53
CA GLY A 130 -10.73 1.57 1.70
C GLY A 130 -10.31 3.00 1.37
N LEU A 131 -9.01 3.30 1.36
CA LEU A 131 -8.49 4.63 1.03
C LEU A 131 -8.29 4.83 -0.48
N GLY A 132 -9.14 4.19 -1.29
CA GLY A 132 -9.22 4.38 -2.73
C GLY A 132 -10.26 5.43 -3.14
N ALA A 133 -10.71 5.36 -4.40
CA ALA A 133 -11.75 6.24 -4.92
C ALA A 133 -13.10 5.99 -4.23
N SER A 134 -13.45 4.74 -3.99
CA SER A 134 -14.64 4.31 -3.23
C SER A 134 -14.21 3.16 -2.30
N PRO A 135 -14.52 3.24 -1.00
CA PRO A 135 -15.26 4.28 -0.27
C PRO A 135 -14.44 5.51 0.15
N GLY A 136 -13.12 5.57 -0.09
CA GLY A 136 -12.24 6.61 0.43
C GLY A 136 -12.68 8.03 0.07
N VAL A 137 -12.55 8.43 -1.20
CA VAL A 137 -12.92 9.77 -1.67
C VAL A 137 -14.43 10.00 -1.55
N THR A 138 -15.27 9.01 -1.86
CA THR A 138 -16.73 9.15 -1.80
C THR A 138 -17.22 9.39 -0.37
N ARG A 139 -16.59 8.82 0.66
CA ARG A 139 -16.92 9.12 2.06
C ARG A 139 -16.57 10.54 2.46
N GLY A 140 -15.47 11.07 1.96
CA GLY A 140 -15.06 12.45 2.21
C GLY A 140 -16.09 13.47 1.73
N PHE A 141 -16.81 13.20 0.65
CA PHE A 141 -17.86 14.07 0.14
C PHE A 141 -19.17 14.04 0.96
N HIS A 142 -19.40 13.00 1.75
CA HIS A 142 -20.64 12.88 2.54
C HIS A 142 -20.52 13.38 3.99
N GLY A 143 -19.37 13.95 4.36
CA GLY A 143 -19.20 14.59 5.69
C GLY A 143 -19.38 13.66 6.89
N ALA A 144 -19.36 12.34 6.69
CA ALA A 144 -19.48 11.40 7.79
C ALA A 144 -18.17 11.38 8.61
N PRO A 145 -18.23 11.47 9.96
CA PRO A 145 -17.06 11.31 10.79
C PRO A 145 -16.46 9.93 10.53
N HIS A 146 -15.18 9.90 10.18
CA HIS A 146 -14.47 8.66 9.99
C HIS A 146 -14.40 7.92 11.32
N ALA A 147 -15.09 6.82 11.45
CA ALA A 147 -14.82 5.88 12.52
C ALA A 147 -13.44 5.26 12.23
N LEU A 148 -12.43 5.74 12.92
CA LEU A 148 -11.16 5.03 13.07
C LEU A 148 -11.45 3.82 13.94
N LEU A 149 -11.38 2.63 13.36
CA LEU A 149 -11.42 1.37 14.10
C LEU A 149 -10.03 1.03 14.63
#